data_2f6fcefe811490b9a127fdd7d62f717b
#
_entry.id   2f6fcefe811490b9a127fdd7d62f717b
#
_cell.length_a   1.000
_cell.length_b   1.000
_cell.length_c   1.000
_cell.angle_alpha   90.00
_cell.angle_beta   90.00
_cell.angle_gamma   90.00
#
_symmetry.space_group_name_H-M   'P 1'
#
loop_
_entity.id
_entity.type
_entity.pdbx_description
1 polymer ?
#
loop_
_entity_poly.entity_id
_entity_poly.type
_entity_poly.pdbx_seq_one_letter_code
_entity_poly.pdbx_strand_id
1 'polypeptide(L)' 'MQEAEAKIVRDSFSLVMPYLAYPQELRSLIERTLGESASIEVFIEVLKRSISEVDTTRKTDGQIFLNELRRRLPK' A
#
# COMPACT_ATOMS: atom_id res chain seq x y z
N MET A 1 -5.07 4.00 -12.73
CA MET A 1 -3.67 4.31 -12.34
C MET A 1 -2.73 3.89 -13.45
N GLN A 2 -1.68 4.66 -13.69
CA GLN A 2 -0.71 4.33 -14.72
C GLN A 2 0.11 3.11 -14.30
N GLU A 3 0.57 2.37 -15.31
CA GLU A 3 1.32 1.14 -15.09
C GLU A 3 2.60 1.35 -14.29
N ALA A 4 3.31 2.46 -14.55
CA ALA A 4 4.53 2.79 -13.82
C ALA A 4 4.25 3.00 -12.34
N GLU A 5 3.15 3.63 -12.00
CA GLU A 5 2.76 3.84 -10.61
C GLU A 5 2.37 2.53 -9.93
N ALA A 6 1.63 1.68 -10.64
CA ALA A 6 1.25 0.37 -10.11
C ALA A 6 2.49 -0.49 -9.84
N LYS A 7 3.50 -0.40 -10.70
CA LYS A 7 4.74 -1.13 -10.50
C LYS A 7 5.48 -0.66 -9.25
N ILE A 8 5.52 0.65 -9.02
CA ILE A 8 6.15 1.19 -7.81
C ILE A 8 5.44 0.65 -6.56
N VAL A 9 4.10 0.60 -6.59
CA VAL A 9 3.32 0.06 -5.48
C VAL A 9 3.69 -1.40 -5.22
N ARG A 10 3.72 -2.22 -6.26
CA ARG A 10 4.03 -3.65 -6.12
C ARG A 10 5.47 -3.89 -5.67
N ASP A 11 6.41 -3.12 -6.18
CA ASP A 11 7.81 -3.22 -5.78
C ASP A 11 7.98 -2.84 -4.31
N SER A 12 7.30 -1.78 -3.86
CA SER A 12 7.33 -1.37 -2.46
C SER A 12 6.80 -2.47 -1.56
N PHE A 13 5.69 -3.10 -1.95
CA PHE A 13 5.13 -4.21 -1.19
C PHE A 13 6.11 -5.37 -1.08
N SER A 14 6.73 -5.75 -2.20
CA SER A 14 7.67 -6.87 -2.22
C SER A 14 8.83 -6.65 -1.27
N LEU A 15 9.30 -5.42 -1.16
CA LEU A 15 10.43 -5.09 -0.29
C LEU A 15 10.08 -5.19 1.19
N VAL A 16 8.85 -4.84 1.58
CA VAL A 16 8.46 -4.84 2.99
C VAL A 16 7.78 -6.14 3.41
N MET A 17 7.41 -6.99 2.46
CA MET A 17 6.66 -8.21 2.74
C MET A 17 7.26 -9.05 3.87
N PRO A 18 8.60 -9.27 3.95
CA PRO A 18 9.17 -10.05 5.05
C PRO A 18 9.00 -9.45 6.43
N TYR A 19 8.67 -8.17 6.50
CA TYR A 19 8.51 -7.46 7.77
C TYR A 19 7.06 -7.33 8.21
N LEU A 20 6.12 -7.86 7.42
CA LEU A 20 4.70 -7.73 7.70
C LEU A 20 4.19 -8.92 8.51
N ALA A 21 3.25 -8.65 9.44
CA ALA A 21 2.61 -9.69 10.22
C ALA A 21 1.56 -10.45 9.38
N TYR A 22 0.82 -9.72 8.54
CA TYR A 22 -0.26 -10.27 7.71
C TYR A 22 -0.06 -9.86 6.25
N PRO A 23 1.00 -10.36 5.58
CA PRO A 23 1.31 -9.89 4.22
C PRO A 23 0.21 -10.21 3.20
N GLN A 24 -0.47 -11.36 3.33
CA GLN A 24 -1.50 -11.74 2.38
C GLN A 24 -2.71 -10.81 2.46
N GLU A 25 -3.08 -10.41 3.65
CA GLU A 25 -4.22 -9.50 3.84
C GLU A 25 -3.91 -8.11 3.29
N LEU A 26 -2.71 -7.61 3.54
CA LEU A 26 -2.31 -6.33 3.00
C LEU A 26 -2.21 -6.39 1.48
N ARG A 27 -1.68 -7.48 0.93
CA ARG A 27 -1.60 -7.65 -0.52
C ARG A 27 -2.97 -7.58 -1.17
N SER A 28 -3.95 -8.26 -0.59
CA SER A 28 -5.32 -8.25 -1.12
C SER A 28 -5.91 -6.84 -1.09
N LEU A 29 -5.68 -6.11 0.00
CA LEU A 29 -6.15 -4.74 0.12
C LEU A 29 -5.48 -3.83 -0.91
N ILE A 30 -4.19 -3.98 -1.11
CA ILE A 30 -3.44 -3.20 -2.07
C ILE A 30 -3.97 -3.44 -3.49
N GLU A 31 -4.14 -4.69 -3.90
CA GLU A 31 -4.62 -5.01 -5.25
C GLU A 31 -6.03 -4.47 -5.48
N ARG A 32 -6.90 -4.60 -4.49
CA ARG A 32 -8.25 -4.07 -4.60
C ARG A 32 -8.22 -2.53 -4.75
N THR A 33 -7.42 -1.89 -3.93
CA THR A 33 -7.31 -0.43 -3.94
C THR A 33 -6.71 0.07 -5.26
N LEU A 34 -5.73 -0.66 -5.81
CA LEU A 34 -5.18 -0.34 -7.12
C LEU A 34 -6.24 -0.35 -8.21
N GLY A 35 -7.14 -1.34 -8.16
CA GLY A 35 -8.22 -1.44 -9.15
C GLY A 35 -9.24 -0.34 -9.04
N GLU A 36 -9.36 0.30 -7.88
CA GLU A 36 -10.35 1.34 -7.61
C GLU A 36 -9.80 2.76 -7.74
N SER A 37 -8.49 2.93 -7.85
CA SER A 37 -7.84 4.24 -7.78
C SER A 37 -7.45 4.74 -9.17
N ALA A 38 -7.77 6.00 -9.45
CA ALA A 38 -7.42 6.64 -10.72
C ALA A 38 -5.98 7.16 -10.73
N SER A 39 -5.41 7.43 -9.55
CA SER A 39 -4.05 7.97 -9.44
C SER A 39 -3.39 7.46 -8.17
N ILE A 40 -2.07 7.68 -8.07
CA ILE A 40 -1.32 7.28 -6.88
C ILE A 40 -1.75 8.07 -5.64
N GLU A 41 -2.11 9.33 -5.80
CA GLU A 41 -2.60 10.15 -4.70
C GLU A 41 -3.90 9.59 -4.13
N VAL A 42 -4.84 9.22 -5.01
CA VAL A 42 -6.09 8.61 -4.59
C VAL A 42 -5.83 7.26 -3.93
N PHE A 43 -4.91 6.46 -4.49
CA PHE A 43 -4.54 5.18 -3.90
C PHE A 43 -4.07 5.35 -2.46
N ILE A 44 -3.17 6.29 -2.21
CA ILE A 44 -2.62 6.54 -0.88
C ILE A 44 -3.74 6.96 0.09
N GLU A 45 -4.63 7.87 -0.33
CA GLU A 45 -5.72 8.33 0.51
C GLU A 45 -6.69 7.21 0.87
N VAL A 46 -7.09 6.42 -0.12
CA VAL A 46 -8.03 5.31 0.11
C VAL A 46 -7.39 4.26 1.01
N LEU A 47 -6.11 3.95 0.77
CA LEU A 47 -5.41 2.97 1.59
C LEU A 47 -5.27 3.44 3.04
N LYS A 48 -4.92 4.70 3.26
CA LYS A 48 -4.85 5.28 4.60
C LYS A 48 -6.18 5.15 5.34
N ARG A 49 -7.26 5.44 4.65
CA ARG A 49 -8.59 5.34 5.24
C ARG A 49 -8.92 3.91 5.62
N SER A 50 -8.63 2.97 4.75
CA SER A 50 -8.87 1.55 5.02
C SER A 50 -8.03 1.06 6.20
N ILE A 51 -6.76 1.48 6.27
CA ILE A 51 -5.84 1.10 7.33
C ILE A 51 -6.32 1.63 8.68
N SER A 52 -6.92 2.83 8.71
CA SER A 52 -7.38 3.41 9.97
C SER A 52 -8.54 2.64 10.60
N GLU A 53 -9.19 1.78 9.84
CA GLU A 53 -10.34 0.99 10.29
C GLU A 53 -9.99 -0.42 10.74
N VAL A 54 -8.73 -0.84 10.60
CA VAL A 54 -8.29 -2.17 10.99
C VAL A 54 -7.60 -2.14 12.35
N ASP A 55 -7.28 -3.33 12.88
CA ASP A 55 -6.63 -3.43 14.18
C ASP A 55 -5.18 -2.90 14.14
N THR A 56 -4.58 -2.77 15.32
CA THR A 56 -3.24 -2.17 15.45
C THR A 56 -2.19 -2.90 14.64
N THR A 57 -2.23 -4.24 14.62
CA THR A 57 -1.22 -5.03 13.89
C THR A 57 -1.29 -4.78 12.38
N ARG A 58 -2.51 -4.82 11.83
CA ARG A 58 -2.69 -4.56 10.41
C ARG A 58 -2.42 -3.10 10.05
N LYS A 59 -2.74 -2.19 10.96
CA LYS A 59 -2.41 -0.78 10.78
C LYS A 59 -0.89 -0.58 10.69
N THR A 60 -0.13 -1.27 11.54
CA THR A 60 1.33 -1.22 11.51
C THR A 60 1.87 -1.72 10.17
N ASP A 61 1.35 -2.86 9.69
CA ASP A 61 1.72 -3.39 8.37
C ASP A 61 1.49 -2.35 7.28
N GLY A 62 0.32 -1.73 7.29
CA GLY A 62 -0.02 -0.71 6.30
C GLY A 62 0.90 0.49 6.36
N GLN A 63 1.30 0.93 7.55
CA GLN A 63 2.21 2.06 7.71
C GLN A 63 3.61 1.73 7.23
N ILE A 64 4.08 0.51 7.48
CA ILE A 64 5.38 0.06 6.97
C ILE A 64 5.38 0.15 5.44
N PHE A 65 4.33 -0.34 4.81
CA PHE A 65 4.19 -0.28 3.36
C PHE A 65 4.14 1.17 2.85
N LEU A 66 3.30 2.01 3.46
CA LEU A 66 3.16 3.40 3.03
C LEU A 66 4.46 4.18 3.16
N ASN A 67 5.21 3.94 4.23
CA ASN A 67 6.50 4.61 4.41
C ASN A 67 7.47 4.25 3.28
N GLU A 68 7.53 2.97 2.90
CA GLU A 68 8.37 2.55 1.79
C GLU A 68 7.89 3.13 0.47
N LEU A 69 6.59 3.14 0.23
CA LEU A 69 6.02 3.69 -0.98
C LEU A 69 6.37 5.17 -1.15
N ARG A 70 6.25 5.95 -0.08
CA ARG A 70 6.56 7.38 -0.12
C ARG A 70 8.03 7.63 -0.44
N ARG A 71 8.92 6.78 0.04
CA ARG A 71 10.34 6.91 -0.24
C ARG A 71 10.66 6.68 -1.71
N ARG A 72 9.84 5.88 -2.39
CA ARG A 72 10.06 5.53 -3.79
C ARG A 72 9.38 6.46 -4.77
N LEU A 73 8.39 7.20 -4.32
CA LEU A 73 7.67 8.12 -5.20
C LEU A 73 8.51 9.35 -5.46
N PRO A 74 8.54 9.83 -6.72
CA PRO A 74 9.19 11.11 -7.03
C PRO A 74 8.41 12.24 -6.38
N LYS A 75 9.15 13.25 -5.96
CA LYS A 75 8.53 14.43 -5.36
C LYS A 75 8.13 15.45 -6.41
#